data_417e0db5a6c27653d01c5122ed049820
#
_entry.id   417e0db5a6c27653d01c5122ed049820
#
_cell.length_a   1.000
_cell.length_b   1.000
_cell.length_c   1.000
_cell.angle_alpha   90.00
_cell.angle_beta   90.00
_cell.angle_gamma   90.00
#
_symmetry.space_group_name_H-M   'P 1'
#
loop_
_entity.id
_entity.type
_entity.pdbx_description
1 polymer ?
#
loop_
_entity_poly.entity_id
_entity_poly.type
_entity_poly.pdbx_seq_one_letter_code
_entity_poly.pdbx_strand_id
1 'polypeptide(L)'
;MVSFFQPLFENIKSKVEQLLEQCQSKAGAKAKFIFMVGGFSESPYLKSEIKQRFESEKINILVPKRPQVSVIRGACMYGLNPRSITSRIAKKTYGINTLTTFDPEKHPEEKKVNCYITK
;
A
#
# COMPACT_ATOMS: atom_id res chain seq x y z
N MET A 1 17.42 -6.60 29.82
CA MET A 1 17.74 -6.33 28.41
C MET A 1 16.48 -6.19 27.53
N VAL A 2 15.38 -6.88 27.81
CA VAL A 2 14.10 -6.80 27.09
C VAL A 2 13.47 -5.41 27.14
N SER A 3 13.52 -4.74 28.29
CA SER A 3 12.88 -3.43 28.51
C SER A 3 13.44 -2.30 27.63
N PHE A 4 14.67 -2.44 27.14
CA PHE A 4 15.28 -1.46 26.23
C PHE A 4 14.61 -1.43 24.84
N PHE A 5 14.17 -2.57 24.35
CA PHE A 5 13.53 -2.69 23.05
C PHE A 5 12.00 -2.52 23.08
N GLN A 6 11.41 -2.52 24.27
CA GLN A 6 9.97 -2.40 24.46
C GLN A 6 9.35 -1.18 23.71
N PRO A 7 9.89 0.04 23.84
CA PRO A 7 9.34 1.19 23.14
C PRO A 7 9.37 1.05 21.61
N LEU A 8 10.41 0.37 21.08
CA LEU A 8 10.52 0.12 19.65
C LEU A 8 9.44 -0.85 19.17
N PHE A 9 9.18 -1.91 19.92
CA PHE A 9 8.13 -2.88 19.59
C PHE A 9 6.73 -2.27 19.67
N GLU A 10 6.47 -1.43 20.67
CA GLU A 10 5.19 -0.71 20.77
C GLU A 10 5.00 0.25 19.59
N ASN A 11 6.02 0.98 19.18
CA ASN A 11 5.96 1.82 18.01
C ASN A 11 5.67 1.04 16.72
N ILE A 12 6.29 -0.12 16.54
CA ILE A 12 6.04 -0.99 15.38
C ILE A 12 4.59 -1.49 15.40
N LYS A 13 4.12 -2.00 16.53
CA LYS A 13 2.74 -2.49 16.69
C LYS A 13 1.72 -1.39 16.37
N SER A 14 1.88 -0.22 16.97
CA SER A 14 1.01 0.94 16.74
C SER A 14 0.97 1.37 15.27
N LYS A 15 2.12 1.35 14.58
CA LYS A 15 2.16 1.66 13.14
C LYS A 15 1.46 0.61 12.28
N VAL A 16 1.60 -0.66 12.62
CA VAL A 16 0.88 -1.74 11.93
C VAL A 16 -0.63 -1.59 12.13
N GLU A 17 -1.08 -1.33 13.35
CA GLU A 17 -2.49 -1.07 13.67
C GLU A 17 -3.08 0.08 12.84
N GLN A 18 -2.40 1.24 12.82
CA GLN A 18 -2.79 2.38 12.00
C GLN A 18 -2.94 2.02 10.51
N LEU A 19 -2.01 1.23 9.98
CA LEU A 19 -2.06 0.80 8.58
C LEU A 19 -3.22 -0.18 8.32
N LEU A 20 -3.50 -1.08 9.23
CA LEU A 20 -4.63 -2.00 9.14
C LEU A 20 -5.97 -1.25 9.14
N GLU A 21 -6.13 -0.27 10.01
CA GLU A 21 -7.31 0.60 10.06
C GLU A 21 -7.47 1.41 8.78
N GLN A 22 -6.37 1.99 8.26
CA GLN A 22 -6.38 2.70 7.00
C GLN A 22 -6.72 1.80 5.80
N CYS A 23 -6.24 0.58 5.78
CA CYS A 23 -6.60 -0.40 4.75
C CYS A 23 -8.10 -0.71 4.80
N GLN A 24 -8.64 -0.93 5.98
CA GLN A 24 -10.06 -1.20 6.16
C GLN A 24 -10.93 0.00 5.75
N SER A 25 -10.56 1.22 6.15
CA SER A 25 -11.33 2.43 5.84
C SER A 25 -11.27 2.83 4.37
N LYS A 26 -10.12 2.69 3.70
CA LYS A 26 -9.93 3.11 2.32
C LYS A 26 -10.29 2.04 1.28
N ALA A 27 -10.00 0.79 1.57
CA ALA A 27 -10.21 -0.31 0.64
C ALA A 27 -11.45 -1.17 0.95
N GLY A 28 -12.10 -0.94 2.08
CA GLY A 28 -13.24 -1.75 2.55
C GLY A 28 -12.89 -3.22 2.83
N ALA A 29 -11.59 -3.57 2.80
CA ALA A 29 -11.12 -4.94 2.94
C ALA A 29 -10.17 -5.08 4.13
N LYS A 30 -10.33 -6.17 4.89
CA LYS A 30 -9.42 -6.51 5.98
C LYS A 30 -8.17 -7.18 5.43
N ALA A 31 -7.01 -6.77 5.94
CA ALA A 31 -5.76 -7.45 5.63
C ALA A 31 -5.81 -8.91 6.15
N LYS A 32 -5.38 -9.85 5.32
CA LYS A 32 -5.34 -11.28 5.68
C LYS A 32 -3.93 -11.75 6.05
N PHE A 33 -2.92 -11.02 5.62
CA PHE A 33 -1.52 -11.38 5.77
C PHE A 33 -0.67 -10.19 6.18
N ILE A 34 0.29 -10.42 7.06
CA ILE A 34 1.42 -9.52 7.33
C ILE A 34 2.70 -10.25 6.93
N PHE A 35 3.45 -9.67 5.99
CA PHE A 35 4.75 -10.18 5.57
C PHE A 35 5.85 -9.45 6.33
N MET A 36 6.62 -10.18 7.13
CA MET A 36 7.78 -9.64 7.82
C MET A 36 9.02 -9.83 6.96
N VAL A 37 9.59 -8.74 6.44
CA VAL A 37 10.79 -8.73 5.58
C VAL A 37 11.86 -7.81 6.14
N GLY A 38 13.10 -7.97 5.65
CA GLY A 38 14.26 -7.21 6.14
C GLY A 38 14.98 -7.91 7.29
N GLY A 39 16.20 -7.47 7.59
CA GLY A 39 17.08 -8.15 8.57
C GLY A 39 16.49 -8.21 9.97
N PHE A 40 15.81 -7.15 10.44
CA PHE A 40 15.23 -7.13 11.78
C PHE A 40 14.09 -8.15 11.98
N SER A 41 13.41 -8.55 10.90
CA SER A 41 12.37 -9.57 10.96
C SER A 41 12.89 -10.98 11.25
N GLU A 42 14.21 -11.19 11.25
CA GLU A 42 14.84 -12.44 11.73
C GLU A 42 14.82 -12.57 13.25
N SER A 43 14.66 -11.45 13.98
CA SER A 43 14.59 -11.45 15.43
C SER A 43 13.44 -12.34 15.92
N PRO A 44 13.73 -13.41 16.68
CA PRO A 44 12.69 -14.27 17.25
C PRO A 44 11.76 -13.49 18.16
N TYR A 45 12.28 -12.46 18.82
CA TYR A 45 11.56 -11.62 19.76
C TYR A 45 10.53 -10.76 19.05
N LEU A 46 10.93 -10.04 17.98
CA LEU A 46 9.99 -9.26 17.17
C LEU A 46 8.91 -10.15 16.57
N LYS A 47 9.29 -11.33 16.09
CA LYS A 47 8.35 -12.30 15.53
C LYS A 47 7.31 -12.73 16.56
N SER A 48 7.74 -13.03 17.79
CA SER A 48 6.85 -13.40 18.90
C SER A 48 5.87 -12.27 19.23
N GLU A 49 6.35 -11.05 19.37
CA GLU A 49 5.54 -9.86 19.69
C GLU A 49 4.46 -9.60 18.63
N ILE A 50 4.85 -9.64 17.35
CA ILE A 50 3.92 -9.42 16.24
C ILE A 50 2.89 -10.55 16.16
N LYS A 51 3.31 -11.80 16.32
CA LYS A 51 2.39 -12.94 16.35
C LYS A 51 1.38 -12.83 17.49
N GLN A 52 1.87 -12.62 18.70
CA GLN A 52 1.01 -12.51 19.87
C GLN A 52 -0.05 -11.42 19.73
N ARG A 53 0.31 -10.30 19.08
CA ARG A 53 -0.63 -9.17 18.90
C ARG A 53 -1.63 -9.40 17.79
N PHE A 54 -1.24 -9.92 16.63
CA PHE A 54 -2.05 -9.93 15.42
C PHE A 54 -2.63 -11.29 15.00
N GLU A 55 -2.09 -12.41 15.47
CA GLU A 55 -2.68 -13.73 15.17
C GLU A 55 -4.09 -13.89 15.74
N SER A 56 -4.41 -13.23 16.87
CA SER A 56 -5.74 -13.22 17.45
C SER A 56 -6.80 -12.55 16.55
N GLU A 57 -6.39 -11.69 15.64
CA GLU A 57 -7.25 -10.99 14.68
C GLU A 57 -7.46 -11.78 13.37
N LYS A 58 -7.09 -13.05 13.34
CA LYS A 58 -7.12 -13.93 12.13
C LYS A 58 -6.24 -13.43 10.99
N ILE A 59 -5.18 -12.69 11.32
CA ILE A 59 -4.17 -12.24 10.36
C ILE A 59 -3.01 -13.23 10.37
N ASN A 60 -2.66 -13.77 9.20
CA ASN A 60 -1.55 -14.70 9.05
C ASN A 60 -0.21 -13.95 9.00
N ILE A 61 0.70 -14.28 9.89
CA ILE A 61 2.04 -13.68 9.91
C ILE A 61 3.00 -14.58 9.12
N LEU A 62 3.52 -14.06 8.03
CA LEU A 62 4.43 -14.79 7.14
C LEU A 62 5.83 -14.19 7.20
N VAL A 63 6.80 -15.04 7.53
CA VAL A 63 8.22 -14.69 7.53
C VAL A 63 8.93 -15.57 6.51
N PRO A 64 9.47 -15.01 5.43
CA PRO A 64 10.24 -15.77 4.45
C PRO A 64 11.46 -16.44 5.07
N LYS A 65 11.99 -17.52 4.45
CA LYS A 65 13.19 -18.21 4.94
C LYS A 65 14.43 -17.30 5.01
N ARG A 66 14.52 -16.29 4.15
CA ARG A 66 15.61 -15.29 4.11
C ARG A 66 15.00 -13.90 4.00
N PRO A 67 14.47 -13.34 5.08
CA PRO A 67 13.71 -12.10 5.03
C PRO A 67 14.55 -10.89 4.64
N GLN A 68 15.86 -10.89 4.95
CA GLN A 68 16.81 -9.83 4.61
C GLN A 68 17.02 -9.67 3.09
N VAL A 69 16.94 -10.75 2.32
CA VAL A 69 17.14 -10.70 0.85
C VAL A 69 15.83 -10.78 0.06
N SER A 70 14.71 -10.89 0.72
CA SER A 70 13.41 -11.09 0.06
C SER A 70 13.05 -9.97 -0.90
N VAL A 71 13.31 -8.70 -0.51
CA VAL A 71 13.02 -7.53 -1.33
C VAL A 71 13.93 -7.50 -2.58
N ILE A 72 15.23 -7.74 -2.40
CA ILE A 72 16.21 -7.77 -3.50
C ILE A 72 15.84 -8.88 -4.49
N ARG A 73 15.53 -10.06 -3.99
CA ARG A 73 15.11 -11.19 -4.82
C ARG A 73 13.82 -10.89 -5.60
N GLY A 74 12.84 -10.27 -4.96
CA GLY A 74 11.61 -9.82 -5.61
C GLY A 74 11.88 -8.79 -6.70
N ALA A 75 12.79 -7.84 -6.47
CA ALA A 75 13.20 -6.85 -7.46
C ALA A 75 13.86 -7.49 -8.69
N CYS A 76 14.77 -8.47 -8.48
CA CYS A 76 15.36 -9.23 -9.58
C CYS A 76 14.31 -10.01 -10.37
N MET A 77 13.40 -10.69 -9.71
CA MET A 77 12.30 -11.41 -10.36
C MET A 77 11.41 -10.49 -11.18
N TYR A 78 11.10 -9.30 -10.64
CA TYR A 78 10.35 -8.29 -11.37
C TYR A 78 11.13 -7.77 -12.60
N GLY A 79 12.43 -7.52 -12.46
CA GLY A 79 13.29 -7.11 -13.59
C GLY A 79 13.33 -8.13 -14.71
N LEU A 80 13.33 -9.43 -14.38
CA LEU A 80 13.28 -10.52 -15.36
C LEU A 80 11.90 -10.67 -16.03
N ASN A 81 10.82 -10.41 -15.28
CA ASN A 81 9.46 -10.49 -15.80
C ASN A 81 8.59 -9.33 -15.30
N PRO A 82 8.72 -8.12 -15.90
CA PRO A 82 7.93 -6.94 -15.49
C PRO A 82 6.43 -7.12 -15.67
N ARG A 83 6.02 -8.02 -16.58
CA ARG A 83 4.59 -8.33 -16.84
C ARG A 83 3.92 -9.15 -15.74
N SER A 84 4.66 -9.58 -14.73
CA SER A 84 4.08 -10.23 -13.53
C SER A 84 3.10 -9.32 -12.77
N ILE A 85 3.25 -7.99 -12.92
CA ILE A 85 2.27 -7.00 -12.43
C ILE A 85 1.48 -6.49 -13.61
N THR A 86 0.25 -6.98 -13.77
CA THR A 86 -0.61 -6.71 -14.92
C THR A 86 -1.35 -5.38 -14.83
N SER A 87 -1.60 -4.88 -13.62
CA SER A 87 -2.29 -3.60 -13.41
C SER A 87 -1.79 -2.87 -12.18
N ARG A 88 -1.85 -1.54 -12.20
CA ARG A 88 -1.53 -0.68 -11.06
C ARG A 88 -2.54 0.44 -10.96
N ILE A 89 -2.94 0.78 -9.75
CA ILE A 89 -3.79 1.93 -9.49
C ILE A 89 -2.91 3.18 -9.44
N ALA A 90 -3.25 4.18 -10.26
CA ALA A 90 -2.57 5.46 -10.23
C ALA A 90 -2.86 6.19 -8.91
N LYS A 91 -1.83 6.77 -8.28
CA LYS A 91 -1.98 7.54 -7.03
C LYS A 91 -2.70 8.86 -7.21
N LYS A 92 -2.71 9.38 -8.43
CA LYS A 92 -3.35 10.65 -8.80
C LYS A 92 -4.17 10.42 -10.04
N THR A 93 -5.20 11.24 -10.24
CA THR A 93 -5.93 11.30 -11.50
C THR A 93 -5.08 12.06 -12.52
N TYR A 94 -4.86 11.45 -13.67
CA TYR A 94 -4.17 12.06 -14.81
C TYR A 94 -5.18 12.30 -15.90
N GLY A 95 -5.10 13.44 -16.56
CA GLY A 95 -5.96 13.81 -17.66
C GLY A 95 -5.26 14.80 -18.60
N ILE A 96 -5.73 14.85 -19.82
CA ILE A 96 -5.37 15.89 -20.78
C ILE A 96 -6.48 16.92 -20.82
N ASN A 97 -6.13 18.19 -20.95
CA ASN A 97 -7.10 19.24 -21.14
C ASN A 97 -7.61 19.16 -22.57
N THR A 98 -8.91 18.96 -22.75
CA THR A 98 -9.54 18.89 -24.06
C THR A 98 -10.72 19.84 -24.10
N LEU A 99 -11.02 20.35 -25.31
CA LEU A 99 -12.24 21.10 -25.59
C LEU A 99 -13.22 20.22 -26.35
N THR A 100 -14.46 20.23 -25.95
CA THR A 100 -15.58 19.59 -26.65
C THR A 100 -16.71 20.58 -26.83
N THR A 101 -17.64 20.28 -27.74
CA THR A 101 -18.83 21.11 -27.93
C THR A 101 -19.60 21.20 -26.62
N PHE A 102 -19.96 22.44 -26.23
CA PHE A 102 -20.71 22.68 -25.01
C PHE A 102 -22.14 22.15 -25.14
N ASP A 103 -22.53 21.34 -24.16
CA ASP A 103 -23.88 20.80 -24.04
C ASP A 103 -24.47 21.30 -22.71
N PRO A 104 -25.53 22.16 -22.73
CA PRO A 104 -26.11 22.73 -21.52
C PRO A 104 -26.70 21.70 -20.56
N GLU A 105 -27.10 20.53 -21.06
CA GLU A 105 -27.67 19.46 -20.24
C GLU A 105 -26.62 18.65 -19.50
N LYS A 106 -25.37 18.64 -19.96
CA LYS A 106 -24.28 17.80 -19.43
C LYS A 106 -23.16 18.59 -18.78
N HIS A 107 -22.96 19.83 -19.19
CA HIS A 107 -21.82 20.63 -18.77
C HIS A 107 -22.26 21.85 -17.96
N PRO A 108 -21.62 22.10 -16.79
CA PRO A 108 -21.87 23.31 -16.00
C PRO A 108 -21.48 24.55 -16.81
N GLU A 109 -22.26 25.60 -16.72
CA GLU A 109 -22.08 26.84 -17.51
C GLU A 109 -20.74 27.53 -17.23
N GLU A 110 -20.22 27.38 -16.02
CA GLU A 110 -18.90 27.89 -15.58
C GLU A 110 -17.72 27.32 -16.40
N LYS A 111 -17.93 26.20 -17.08
CA LYS A 111 -16.89 25.53 -17.92
C LYS A 111 -17.01 25.89 -19.39
N LYS A 112 -17.99 26.74 -19.76
CA LYS A 112 -18.16 27.22 -21.12
C LYS A 112 -17.06 28.20 -21.50
N VAL A 113 -16.29 27.89 -22.51
CA VAL A 113 -15.22 28.74 -23.05
C VAL A 113 -15.49 29.01 -24.53
N ASN A 114 -15.39 30.27 -24.93
CA ASN A 114 -15.47 30.59 -26.35
C ASN A 114 -14.16 30.22 -27.05
N CYS A 115 -14.22 29.31 -28.01
CA CYS A 115 -13.06 28.91 -28.80
C CYS A 115 -12.93 29.86 -30.01
N TYR A 116 -11.84 30.62 -30.07
CA TYR A 116 -11.55 31.56 -31.19
C TYR A 116 -10.93 30.85 -32.40
N ILE A 117 -10.75 29.55 -32.38
CA ILE A 117 -10.02 28.77 -33.40
C ILE A 117 -10.96 28.20 -34.47
N THR A 118 -12.25 28.08 -34.20
CA THR A 118 -13.26 27.64 -35.17
C THR A 118 -14.04 28.85 -35.68
N LYS A 119 -13.64 29.34 -36.85
CA LYS A 119 -14.51 30.15 -37.71
C LYS A 119 -15.51 29.24 -38.41
#